data_c188b738af8b64017a6c7ad1f8e02ff0
#
_entry.id   c188b738af8b64017a6c7ad1f8e02ff0
#
_cell.length_a   1.000
_cell.length_b   1.000
_cell.length_c   1.000
_cell.angle_alpha   90.00
_cell.angle_beta   90.00
_cell.angle_gamma   90.00
#
_symmetry.space_group_name_H-M   'P 1'
#
loop_
_entity.id
_entity.type
_entity.pdbx_description
1 polymer ?
#
loop_
_entity_poly.entity_id
_entity_poly.type
_entity_poly.pdbx_seq_one_letter_code
_entity_poly.pdbx_strand_id
1 'polypeptide(L)'
;DVVKPELEVDIEEATKLAPDCEIGDELLFELDPKDFKRGSIQAGVQRVHQSTREIQKDSIYSEYKAKEGEIIIGYYQRKKNDNIYVDLGKVEGLLPRKFQLPQEIYHPNDRIKALIKEVKKHRQSNVVQLILSRTDPDFVRRLMELEVPEIYDNIVELYKIVREPGYRTKVAVISHREDVDPVGACVGPKGSRIQTIITELEGEKIDVLEYSSDPAVFIANALSPAEVLNVVILDAEKRMALAVVAESQLSIAIGKQGLNVRLANRLADWSIDVKTEKQFQEMDIHAETRKAAEELFNDDAVLLKDVEGIDPGVLAALHENHIETVEQLLDIPHEELRALPGMSEEKAAALEALINETFEIIDENQEPAQEPQPENQTMPASSEDAEEVYECPECGAPITIDMTVCPNCGVGLSFEYEDEE
;
A
#
# COMPACT_ATOMS: atom_id res chain seq x y z
N ASP A 1 43.71 30.45 -46.43
CA ASP A 1 42.78 29.48 -46.97
C ASP A 1 41.41 29.69 -46.31
N VAL A 2 40.40 29.94 -47.13
CA VAL A 2 38.99 30.06 -46.68
C VAL A 2 38.46 28.69 -46.28
N VAL A 3 38.13 28.51 -45.00
CA VAL A 3 37.56 27.23 -44.49
C VAL A 3 36.03 27.24 -44.57
N LYS A 4 35.43 28.43 -44.40
CA LYS A 4 33.98 28.61 -44.47
C LYS A 4 33.63 29.73 -45.45
N PRO A 5 33.40 29.40 -46.72
CA PRO A 5 33.13 30.42 -47.76
C PRO A 5 31.88 31.23 -47.54
N GLU A 6 31.00 30.83 -46.57
CA GLU A 6 29.79 31.58 -46.21
C GLU A 6 30.07 32.69 -45.16
N LEU A 7 31.22 32.65 -44.47
CA LEU A 7 31.57 33.54 -43.36
C LEU A 7 32.96 34.15 -43.52
N GLU A 8 33.76 33.65 -44.44
CA GLU A 8 35.15 34.03 -44.64
C GLU A 8 35.37 34.42 -46.11
N VAL A 9 36.08 35.47 -46.35
CA VAL A 9 36.47 35.98 -47.67
C VAL A 9 37.95 35.87 -47.85
N ASP A 10 38.40 35.50 -49.02
CA ASP A 10 39.83 35.46 -49.34
C ASP A 10 40.43 36.89 -49.27
N ILE A 11 41.69 37.00 -48.78
CA ILE A 11 42.35 38.26 -48.59
C ILE A 11 42.51 39.07 -49.89
N GLU A 12 42.63 38.38 -51.06
CA GLU A 12 42.63 39.00 -52.36
C GLU A 12 41.33 39.69 -52.75
N GLU A 13 40.20 39.13 -52.31
CA GLU A 13 38.87 39.73 -52.49
C GLU A 13 38.59 40.79 -51.44
N ALA A 14 39.01 40.57 -50.21
CA ALA A 14 38.85 41.50 -49.09
C ALA A 14 39.62 42.82 -49.35
N THR A 15 40.88 42.76 -49.86
CA THR A 15 41.69 43.90 -50.19
C THR A 15 41.15 44.76 -51.32
N LYS A 16 40.31 44.19 -52.21
CA LYS A 16 39.63 44.96 -53.26
C LYS A 16 38.51 45.83 -52.69
N LEU A 17 37.96 45.45 -51.57
CA LEU A 17 36.84 46.14 -50.94
C LEU A 17 37.28 47.04 -49.79
N ALA A 18 38.34 46.68 -49.09
CA ALA A 18 38.96 47.43 -48.01
C ALA A 18 40.48 47.27 -48.15
N PRO A 19 41.23 48.28 -48.74
CA PRO A 19 42.68 48.16 -49.01
C PRO A 19 43.55 47.99 -47.77
N ASP A 20 43.06 48.40 -46.62
CA ASP A 20 43.79 48.42 -45.36
C ASP A 20 43.41 47.18 -44.43
N CYS A 21 42.79 46.16 -44.98
CA CYS A 21 42.34 44.97 -44.15
C CYS A 21 43.53 44.01 -43.97
N GLU A 22 43.63 43.46 -42.75
CA GLU A 22 44.56 42.40 -42.36
C GLU A 22 43.85 41.06 -42.15
N ILE A 23 44.61 39.96 -42.10
CA ILE A 23 44.07 38.64 -41.87
C ILE A 23 43.48 38.53 -40.46
N GLY A 24 42.19 38.32 -40.33
CA GLY A 24 41.47 38.23 -39.06
C GLY A 24 40.54 39.40 -38.79
N ASP A 25 40.54 40.43 -39.67
CA ASP A 25 39.65 41.56 -39.54
C ASP A 25 38.21 41.19 -39.96
N GLU A 26 37.20 41.76 -39.28
CA GLU A 26 35.79 41.64 -39.63
C GLU A 26 35.38 42.71 -40.64
N LEU A 27 34.94 42.27 -41.83
CA LEU A 27 34.46 43.16 -42.87
C LEU A 27 32.94 43.18 -42.89
N LEU A 28 32.37 44.38 -42.86
CA LEU A 28 30.92 44.60 -43.05
C LEU A 28 30.59 44.94 -44.48
N PHE A 29 29.81 44.08 -45.13
CA PHE A 29 29.32 44.29 -46.49
C PHE A 29 27.88 44.75 -46.50
N GLU A 30 27.57 45.79 -47.23
CA GLU A 30 26.21 46.17 -47.53
C GLU A 30 25.70 45.27 -48.67
N LEU A 31 24.72 44.41 -48.34
CA LEU A 31 24.12 43.49 -49.29
C LEU A 31 22.84 44.13 -49.85
N ASP A 32 22.72 44.29 -51.19
CA ASP A 32 21.48 44.75 -51.83
C ASP A 32 20.43 43.62 -51.70
N PRO A 33 19.25 43.89 -51.10
CA PRO A 33 18.18 42.92 -51.00
C PRO A 33 17.74 42.32 -52.36
N LYS A 34 18.06 43.01 -53.48
CA LYS A 34 17.72 42.53 -54.85
C LYS A 34 18.58 41.35 -55.29
N ASP A 35 19.78 41.20 -54.72
CA ASP A 35 20.74 40.14 -55.08
C ASP A 35 20.34 38.77 -54.50
N PHE A 36 19.46 38.77 -53.51
CA PHE A 36 19.00 37.54 -52.93
C PHE A 36 17.96 36.81 -53.79
N LYS A 37 18.23 35.53 -54.04
CA LYS A 37 17.20 34.65 -54.67
C LYS A 37 15.99 34.55 -53.78
N ARG A 38 14.79 34.61 -54.34
CA ARG A 38 13.50 34.52 -53.64
C ARG A 38 13.45 33.30 -52.68
N GLY A 39 14.02 32.14 -53.08
CA GLY A 39 14.11 30.95 -52.24
C GLY A 39 14.98 31.15 -50.99
N SER A 40 16.11 31.86 -51.11
CA SER A 40 16.99 32.16 -49.96
C SER A 40 16.34 33.11 -48.96
N ILE A 41 15.58 34.08 -49.41
CA ILE A 41 14.80 35.00 -48.57
C ILE A 41 13.71 34.20 -47.82
N GLN A 42 12.96 33.32 -48.53
CA GLN A 42 11.98 32.49 -47.90
C GLN A 42 12.55 31.53 -46.88
N ALA A 43 13.70 30.89 -47.17
CA ALA A 43 14.43 30.04 -46.21
C ALA A 43 14.88 30.80 -44.97
N GLY A 44 15.40 32.04 -45.18
CA GLY A 44 15.82 32.91 -44.06
C GLY A 44 14.63 33.28 -43.16
N VAL A 45 13.54 33.71 -43.74
CA VAL A 45 12.30 34.03 -42.97
C VAL A 45 11.78 32.80 -42.21
N GLN A 46 11.78 31.62 -42.83
CA GLN A 46 11.36 30.38 -42.17
C GLN A 46 12.32 30.05 -40.99
N ARG A 47 13.61 30.23 -41.18
CA ARG A 47 14.62 30.00 -40.15
C ARG A 47 14.44 30.94 -38.94
N VAL A 48 14.22 32.24 -39.22
CA VAL A 48 13.92 33.21 -38.15
C VAL A 48 12.66 32.86 -37.40
N HIS A 49 11.55 32.51 -38.11
CA HIS A 49 10.33 32.06 -37.45
C HIS A 49 10.55 30.80 -36.62
N GLN A 50 11.32 29.82 -37.10
CA GLN A 50 11.66 28.63 -36.37
C GLN A 50 12.45 28.94 -35.14
N SER A 51 13.51 29.73 -35.25
CA SER A 51 14.36 30.12 -34.12
C SER A 51 13.58 30.93 -33.07
N THR A 52 12.73 31.87 -33.51
CA THR A 52 11.85 32.59 -32.59
C THR A 52 10.90 31.66 -31.82
N ARG A 53 10.29 30.66 -32.49
CA ARG A 53 9.44 29.67 -31.84
C ARG A 53 10.20 28.77 -30.89
N GLU A 54 11.43 28.41 -31.21
CA GLU A 54 12.31 27.63 -30.32
C GLU A 54 12.65 28.41 -29.06
N ILE A 55 13.03 29.69 -29.17
CA ILE A 55 13.31 30.58 -28.03
C ILE A 55 12.03 30.72 -27.15
N GLN A 56 10.89 30.97 -27.76
CA GLN A 56 9.62 31.09 -27.02
C GLN A 56 9.28 29.79 -26.28
N LYS A 57 9.46 28.64 -26.93
CA LYS A 57 9.26 27.32 -26.33
C LYS A 57 10.20 27.09 -25.15
N ASP A 58 11.47 27.46 -25.28
CA ASP A 58 12.46 27.29 -24.23
C ASP A 58 12.18 28.22 -23.04
N SER A 59 11.74 29.43 -23.29
CA SER A 59 11.31 30.37 -22.26
C SER A 59 10.08 29.83 -21.49
N ILE A 60 9.07 29.36 -22.19
CA ILE A 60 7.86 28.77 -21.60
C ILE A 60 8.20 27.49 -20.81
N TYR A 61 9.06 26.64 -21.38
CA TYR A 61 9.50 25.42 -20.71
C TYR A 61 10.21 25.76 -19.39
N SER A 62 11.14 26.70 -19.39
CA SER A 62 11.89 27.13 -18.20
C SER A 62 10.95 27.74 -17.14
N GLU A 63 9.97 28.58 -17.57
CA GLU A 63 8.98 29.17 -16.67
C GLU A 63 8.16 28.13 -15.94
N TYR A 64 7.62 27.14 -16.66
CA TYR A 64 6.78 26.10 -16.04
C TYR A 64 7.57 25.00 -15.37
N LYS A 65 8.80 24.74 -15.79
CA LYS A 65 9.70 23.78 -15.12
C LYS A 65 10.05 24.25 -13.71
N ALA A 66 10.22 25.56 -13.51
CA ALA A 66 10.42 26.13 -12.18
C ALA A 66 9.18 26.02 -11.28
N LYS A 67 7.99 25.86 -11.87
CA LYS A 67 6.71 25.72 -11.17
C LYS A 67 6.23 24.27 -11.04
N GLU A 68 7.07 23.27 -11.38
CA GLU A 68 6.73 21.89 -11.10
C GLU A 68 6.48 21.67 -9.59
N GLY A 69 5.41 20.96 -9.26
CA GLY A 69 4.99 20.80 -7.89
C GLY A 69 4.15 21.94 -7.31
N GLU A 70 3.82 22.97 -8.11
CA GLU A 70 2.90 24.04 -7.71
C GLU A 70 1.50 23.82 -8.26
N ILE A 71 0.51 24.45 -7.61
CA ILE A 71 -0.88 24.49 -8.09
C ILE A 71 -1.01 25.54 -9.17
N ILE A 72 -1.61 25.15 -10.27
CA ILE A 72 -2.03 26.06 -11.34
C ILE A 72 -3.54 26.02 -11.51
N ILE A 73 -4.08 27.14 -11.95
CA ILE A 73 -5.49 27.33 -12.24
C ILE A 73 -5.66 27.47 -13.73
N GLY A 74 -6.58 26.72 -14.30
CA GLY A 74 -6.96 26.80 -15.70
C GLY A 74 -8.44 26.59 -15.90
N TYR A 75 -8.86 26.57 -17.16
CA TYR A 75 -10.26 26.36 -17.54
C TYR A 75 -10.40 25.12 -18.39
N TYR A 76 -11.45 24.34 -18.13
CA TYR A 76 -11.78 23.18 -18.96
C TYR A 76 -12.00 23.62 -20.42
N GLN A 77 -11.26 23.02 -21.32
CA GLN A 77 -11.37 23.31 -22.74
C GLN A 77 -12.09 22.21 -23.50
N ARG A 78 -11.58 20.98 -23.43
CA ARG A 78 -12.15 19.82 -24.13
C ARG A 78 -11.71 18.49 -23.47
N LYS A 79 -12.48 17.44 -23.76
CA LYS A 79 -12.12 16.06 -23.43
C LYS A 79 -11.86 15.27 -24.72
N LYS A 80 -10.75 14.53 -24.77
CA LYS A 80 -10.39 13.66 -25.90
C LYS A 80 -9.72 12.38 -25.35
N ASN A 81 -10.25 11.22 -25.74
CA ASN A 81 -9.74 9.91 -25.28
C ASN A 81 -9.61 9.84 -23.73
N ASP A 82 -10.65 10.28 -23.02
CA ASP A 82 -10.72 10.39 -21.56
C ASP A 82 -9.71 11.34 -20.91
N ASN A 83 -8.85 11.96 -21.67
CA ASN A 83 -7.95 13.00 -21.18
C ASN A 83 -8.63 14.37 -21.28
N ILE A 84 -8.43 15.18 -20.27
CA ILE A 84 -8.96 16.53 -20.20
C ILE A 84 -7.86 17.51 -20.57
N TYR A 85 -8.20 18.44 -21.42
CA TYR A 85 -7.35 19.54 -21.83
C TYR A 85 -7.80 20.81 -21.13
N VAL A 86 -6.85 21.45 -20.45
CA VAL A 86 -7.07 22.63 -19.62
C VAL A 86 -6.33 23.80 -20.23
N ASP A 87 -7.04 24.89 -20.47
CA ASP A 87 -6.45 26.13 -20.95
C ASP A 87 -5.81 26.89 -19.78
N LEU A 88 -4.50 27.10 -19.87
CA LEU A 88 -3.69 27.83 -18.90
C LEU A 88 -3.27 29.22 -19.41
N GLY A 89 -3.87 29.65 -20.50
CA GLY A 89 -3.59 30.93 -21.17
C GLY A 89 -2.41 30.86 -22.14
N LYS A 90 -1.20 30.65 -21.66
CA LYS A 90 0.01 30.55 -22.50
C LYS A 90 0.21 29.18 -23.12
N VAL A 91 -0.22 28.14 -22.43
CA VAL A 91 -0.03 26.73 -22.79
C VAL A 91 -1.27 25.92 -22.47
N GLU A 92 -1.37 24.75 -23.10
CA GLU A 92 -2.40 23.78 -22.82
C GLU A 92 -1.89 22.74 -21.82
N GLY A 93 -2.61 22.56 -20.70
CA GLY A 93 -2.38 21.49 -19.74
C GLY A 93 -3.12 20.23 -20.11
N LEU A 94 -2.50 19.08 -19.92
CA LEU A 94 -3.11 17.77 -20.06
C LEU A 94 -3.35 17.16 -18.68
N LEU A 95 -4.61 16.84 -18.36
CA LEU A 95 -5.02 16.08 -17.20
C LEU A 95 -5.42 14.65 -17.64
N PRO A 96 -4.50 13.68 -17.63
CA PRO A 96 -4.76 12.31 -18.03
C PRO A 96 -5.78 11.63 -17.13
N ARG A 97 -6.54 10.66 -17.64
CA ARG A 97 -7.56 9.90 -16.88
C ARG A 97 -7.03 9.37 -15.54
N LYS A 98 -5.80 8.85 -15.50
CA LYS A 98 -5.17 8.31 -14.28
C LYS A 98 -4.91 9.36 -13.20
N PHE A 99 -4.93 10.64 -13.55
CA PHE A 99 -4.70 11.77 -12.65
C PHE A 99 -5.97 12.59 -12.38
N GLN A 100 -7.13 12.14 -12.86
CA GLN A 100 -8.45 12.71 -12.57
C GLN A 100 -9.03 12.01 -11.33
N LEU A 101 -9.83 12.71 -10.55
CA LEU A 101 -10.60 12.12 -9.48
C LEU A 101 -11.78 11.33 -10.06
N PRO A 102 -12.11 10.15 -9.52
CA PRO A 102 -13.12 9.27 -10.14
C PRO A 102 -14.55 9.84 -10.14
N GLN A 103 -14.83 10.81 -9.27
CA GLN A 103 -16.17 11.38 -9.09
C GLN A 103 -16.35 12.75 -9.77
N GLU A 104 -15.29 13.33 -10.34
CA GLU A 104 -15.34 14.65 -10.95
C GLU A 104 -15.98 14.64 -12.34
N ILE A 105 -16.95 15.52 -12.52
CA ILE A 105 -17.60 15.79 -13.82
C ILE A 105 -17.29 17.23 -14.20
N TYR A 106 -16.67 17.43 -15.35
CA TYR A 106 -16.25 18.74 -15.82
C TYR A 106 -17.17 19.25 -16.93
N HIS A 107 -17.55 20.52 -16.84
CA HIS A 107 -18.33 21.22 -17.84
C HIS A 107 -17.47 22.27 -18.56
N PRO A 108 -17.86 22.68 -19.77
CA PRO A 108 -17.15 23.73 -20.48
C PRO A 108 -16.99 25.01 -19.66
N ASN A 109 -15.76 25.52 -19.64
CA ASN A 109 -15.34 26.70 -18.86
C ASN A 109 -15.29 26.52 -17.35
N ASP A 110 -15.42 25.30 -16.80
CA ASP A 110 -15.18 25.06 -15.39
C ASP A 110 -13.75 25.41 -15.03
N ARG A 111 -13.61 26.05 -13.85
CA ARG A 111 -12.31 26.37 -13.29
C ARG A 111 -11.71 25.14 -12.64
N ILE A 112 -10.54 24.74 -13.07
CA ILE A 112 -9.82 23.57 -12.57
C ILE A 112 -8.55 24.02 -11.89
N LYS A 113 -8.38 23.67 -10.61
CA LYS A 113 -7.09 23.72 -9.91
C LYS A 113 -6.41 22.35 -10.03
N ALA A 114 -5.16 22.33 -10.42
CA ALA A 114 -4.40 21.08 -10.51
C ALA A 114 -2.93 21.31 -10.21
N LEU A 115 -2.25 20.26 -9.75
CA LEU A 115 -0.80 20.26 -9.55
C LEU A 115 -0.08 20.09 -10.89
N ILE A 116 0.96 20.86 -11.15
CA ILE A 116 1.86 20.61 -12.26
C ILE A 116 2.77 19.44 -11.87
N LYS A 117 2.46 18.25 -12.41
CA LYS A 117 3.23 17.04 -12.08
C LYS A 117 4.52 16.92 -12.88
N GLU A 118 4.47 17.29 -14.15
CA GLU A 118 5.60 17.15 -15.06
C GLU A 118 5.45 18.11 -16.25
N VAL A 119 6.55 18.70 -16.67
CA VAL A 119 6.61 19.54 -17.88
C VAL A 119 7.38 18.81 -18.98
N LYS A 120 6.72 18.52 -20.11
CA LYS A 120 7.31 17.78 -21.22
C LYS A 120 7.60 18.69 -22.39
N LYS A 121 8.82 18.61 -22.91
CA LYS A 121 9.24 19.25 -24.16
C LYS A 121 9.18 18.22 -25.28
N HIS A 122 8.22 18.35 -26.16
CA HIS A 122 8.11 17.44 -27.32
C HIS A 122 9.18 17.76 -28.34
N ARG A 123 10.00 16.77 -28.75
CA ARG A 123 11.09 16.99 -29.71
C ARG A 123 10.62 17.34 -31.11
N GLN A 124 9.48 16.78 -31.53
CA GLN A 124 8.94 16.92 -32.90
C GLN A 124 7.88 18.02 -33.05
N SER A 125 7.26 18.47 -31.96
CA SER A 125 6.27 19.54 -31.96
C SER A 125 6.79 20.76 -31.21
N ASN A 126 6.44 21.96 -31.73
CA ASN A 126 6.81 23.20 -31.06
C ASN A 126 5.92 23.52 -29.85
N VAL A 127 5.40 22.51 -29.17
CA VAL A 127 4.47 22.65 -28.05
C VAL A 127 5.10 22.13 -26.77
N VAL A 128 5.06 22.91 -25.72
CA VAL A 128 5.31 22.47 -24.35
C VAL A 128 4.02 21.90 -23.79
N GLN A 129 4.06 20.69 -23.28
CA GLN A 129 2.91 20.02 -22.67
C GLN A 129 3.11 19.92 -21.17
N LEU A 130 2.15 20.44 -20.40
CA LEU A 130 2.11 20.30 -18.96
C LEU A 130 1.23 19.11 -18.60
N ILE A 131 1.77 18.20 -17.82
CA ILE A 131 1.01 17.09 -17.24
C ILE A 131 0.49 17.56 -15.88
N LEU A 132 -0.82 17.61 -15.75
CA LEU A 132 -1.53 18.00 -14.55
C LEU A 132 -1.96 16.78 -13.75
N SER A 133 -2.07 16.92 -12.43
CA SER A 133 -2.56 15.89 -11.54
C SER A 133 -3.47 16.48 -10.46
N ARG A 134 -4.59 15.77 -10.17
CA ARG A 134 -5.46 16.02 -9.02
C ARG A 134 -5.45 14.83 -8.04
N THR A 135 -4.79 13.72 -8.41
CA THR A 135 -4.69 12.52 -7.57
C THR A 135 -3.43 12.46 -6.72
N ASP A 136 -2.47 13.33 -6.96
CA ASP A 136 -1.19 13.35 -6.26
C ASP A 136 -1.37 13.79 -4.79
N PRO A 137 -0.69 13.15 -3.81
CA PRO A 137 -0.67 13.63 -2.41
C PRO A 137 -0.15 15.05 -2.27
N ASP A 138 0.80 15.46 -3.11
CA ASP A 138 1.36 16.82 -3.09
C ASP A 138 0.32 17.89 -3.50
N PHE A 139 -0.73 17.49 -4.22
CA PHE A 139 -1.85 18.40 -4.48
C PHE A 139 -2.54 18.80 -3.16
N VAL A 140 -2.77 17.84 -2.27
CA VAL A 140 -3.35 18.13 -0.93
C VAL A 140 -2.37 18.94 -0.09
N ARG A 141 -1.08 18.62 -0.13
CA ARG A 141 -0.02 19.39 0.54
C ARG A 141 -0.08 20.85 0.17
N ARG A 142 -0.09 21.15 -1.13
CA ARG A 142 -0.15 22.54 -1.63
C ARG A 142 -1.46 23.24 -1.30
N LEU A 143 -2.59 22.53 -1.31
CA LEU A 143 -3.85 23.11 -0.87
C LEU A 143 -3.81 23.50 0.62
N MET A 144 -3.21 22.65 1.47
CA MET A 144 -3.05 22.96 2.89
C MET A 144 -2.10 24.15 3.11
N GLU A 145 -1.00 24.23 2.39
CA GLU A 145 -0.08 25.37 2.44
C GLU A 145 -0.74 26.70 2.04
N LEU A 146 -1.71 26.65 1.12
CA LEU A 146 -2.46 27.84 0.70
C LEU A 146 -3.53 28.30 1.72
N GLU A 147 -4.18 27.34 2.41
CA GLU A 147 -5.32 27.62 3.30
C GLU A 147 -4.90 27.79 4.77
N VAL A 148 -3.72 27.27 5.15
CA VAL A 148 -3.24 27.24 6.54
C VAL A 148 -1.98 28.10 6.67
N PRO A 149 -2.10 29.35 7.21
CA PRO A 149 -0.95 30.24 7.36
C PRO A 149 0.16 29.65 8.23
N GLU A 150 -0.19 28.87 9.26
CA GLU A 150 0.76 28.26 10.20
C GLU A 150 1.67 27.22 9.49
N ILE A 151 1.19 26.61 8.40
CA ILE A 151 2.02 25.73 7.54
C ILE A 151 2.92 26.58 6.64
N TYR A 152 2.40 27.65 6.06
CA TYR A 152 3.18 28.57 5.22
C TYR A 152 4.32 29.22 6.01
N ASP A 153 4.09 29.59 7.27
CA ASP A 153 5.06 30.17 8.18
C ASP A 153 6.03 29.14 8.80
N ASN A 154 5.92 27.85 8.43
CA ASN A 154 6.69 26.73 8.98
C ASN A 154 6.57 26.57 10.51
N ILE A 155 5.46 26.98 11.10
CA ILE A 155 5.12 26.71 12.51
C ILE A 155 4.60 25.28 12.65
N VAL A 156 3.72 24.88 11.72
CA VAL A 156 3.20 23.52 11.57
C VAL A 156 3.79 22.87 10.33
N GLU A 157 4.29 21.67 10.49
CA GLU A 157 4.85 20.88 9.38
C GLU A 157 3.91 19.72 9.02
N LEU A 158 3.76 19.48 7.71
CA LEU A 158 3.09 18.31 7.17
C LEU A 158 4.07 17.13 7.13
N TYR A 159 4.07 16.31 8.19
CA TYR A 159 4.99 15.18 8.34
C TYR A 159 4.81 14.15 7.22
N LYS A 160 3.59 13.64 7.04
CA LYS A 160 3.28 12.66 6.00
C LYS A 160 1.83 12.74 5.55
N ILE A 161 1.61 12.57 4.25
CA ILE A 161 0.28 12.54 3.64
C ILE A 161 0.11 11.19 2.94
N VAL A 162 -0.98 10.51 3.25
CA VAL A 162 -1.39 9.27 2.58
C VAL A 162 -2.80 9.45 2.06
N ARG A 163 -2.97 9.18 0.76
CA ARG A 163 -4.19 9.50 0.04
C ARG A 163 -4.72 8.31 -0.74
N GLU A 164 -6.03 8.15 -0.72
CA GLU A 164 -6.80 7.38 -1.70
C GLU A 164 -7.71 8.37 -2.44
N PRO A 165 -7.31 8.78 -3.67
CA PRO A 165 -7.92 9.90 -4.36
C PRO A 165 -9.43 9.75 -4.55
N GLY A 166 -10.19 10.80 -4.21
CA GLY A 166 -11.66 10.84 -4.29
C GLY A 166 -12.39 10.14 -3.14
N TYR A 167 -11.67 9.52 -2.20
CA TYR A 167 -12.27 8.82 -1.07
C TYR A 167 -11.83 9.38 0.27
N ARG A 168 -10.55 9.28 0.60
CA ARG A 168 -10.05 9.69 1.91
C ARG A 168 -8.55 9.98 1.87
N THR A 169 -8.16 11.01 2.60
CA THR A 169 -6.76 11.38 2.85
C THR A 169 -6.50 11.45 4.35
N LYS A 170 -5.35 10.95 4.79
CA LYS A 170 -4.84 11.12 6.15
C LYS A 170 -3.59 11.97 6.11
N VAL A 171 -3.54 12.96 7.00
CA VAL A 171 -2.45 13.93 7.08
C VAL A 171 -1.91 13.93 8.51
N ALA A 172 -0.67 13.53 8.69
CA ALA A 172 0.04 13.66 9.95
C ALA A 172 0.74 15.02 9.98
N VAL A 173 0.51 15.77 11.05
CA VAL A 173 1.06 17.12 11.27
C VAL A 173 1.85 17.17 12.57
N ILE A 174 2.85 18.02 12.61
CA ILE A 174 3.64 18.28 13.82
C ILE A 174 3.79 19.79 14.00
N SER A 175 3.74 20.27 15.23
CA SER A 175 4.06 21.66 15.55
C SER A 175 5.50 21.78 16.02
N HIS A 176 6.21 22.79 15.55
CA HIS A 176 7.52 23.17 16.06
C HIS A 176 7.44 24.11 17.28
N ARG A 177 6.21 24.46 17.71
CA ARG A 177 5.93 25.31 18.86
C ARG A 177 4.95 24.62 19.80
N GLU A 178 5.27 24.58 21.07
CA GLU A 178 4.42 23.94 22.11
C GLU A 178 3.10 24.68 22.34
N ASP A 179 3.03 25.97 22.03
CA ASP A 179 1.84 26.82 22.21
C ASP A 179 0.84 26.73 21.03
N VAL A 180 1.15 25.96 19.97
CA VAL A 180 0.30 25.84 18.78
C VAL A 180 -0.18 24.40 18.60
N ASP A 181 -1.49 24.21 18.68
CA ASP A 181 -2.14 22.95 18.32
C ASP A 181 -2.08 22.75 16.80
N PRO A 182 -1.31 21.76 16.30
CA PRO A 182 -1.15 21.57 14.87
C PRO A 182 -2.43 21.09 14.18
N VAL A 183 -3.27 20.31 14.86
CA VAL A 183 -4.53 19.81 14.30
C VAL A 183 -5.54 20.94 14.23
N GLY A 184 -5.70 21.70 15.32
CA GLY A 184 -6.60 22.84 15.38
C GLY A 184 -6.26 23.92 14.35
N ALA A 185 -4.97 24.20 14.14
CA ALA A 185 -4.51 25.14 13.10
C ALA A 185 -4.93 24.72 11.70
N CYS A 186 -4.76 23.44 11.36
CA CYS A 186 -5.14 22.90 10.05
C CYS A 186 -6.66 22.82 9.84
N VAL A 187 -7.40 22.45 10.87
CA VAL A 187 -8.87 22.34 10.80
C VAL A 187 -9.52 23.72 10.75
N GLY A 188 -8.99 24.66 11.52
CA GLY A 188 -9.49 26.04 11.62
C GLY A 188 -10.79 26.17 12.41
N PRO A 189 -11.24 27.41 12.65
CA PRO A 189 -12.44 27.68 13.43
C PRO A 189 -13.67 26.98 12.84
N LYS A 190 -14.32 26.11 13.61
CA LYS A 190 -15.50 25.31 13.18
C LYS A 190 -15.24 24.49 11.90
N GLY A 191 -14.01 24.12 11.62
CA GLY A 191 -13.65 23.35 10.44
C GLY A 191 -13.62 24.15 9.14
N SER A 192 -13.60 25.46 9.17
CA SER A 192 -13.72 26.29 7.95
C SER A 192 -12.59 26.07 6.95
N ARG A 193 -11.33 25.95 7.44
CA ARG A 193 -10.17 25.75 6.55
C ARG A 193 -10.21 24.39 5.87
N ILE A 194 -10.37 23.34 6.67
CA ILE A 194 -10.41 21.98 6.11
C ILE A 194 -11.62 21.78 5.18
N GLN A 195 -12.76 22.42 5.46
CA GLN A 195 -13.95 22.34 4.62
C GLN A 195 -13.73 22.96 3.23
N THR A 196 -12.95 24.04 3.15
CA THR A 196 -12.56 24.65 1.86
C THR A 196 -11.77 23.66 1.01
N ILE A 197 -10.82 22.94 1.64
CA ILE A 197 -10.00 21.92 0.95
C ILE A 197 -10.88 20.73 0.54
N ILE A 198 -11.75 20.25 1.42
CA ILE A 198 -12.70 19.16 1.11
C ILE A 198 -13.60 19.53 -0.07
N THR A 199 -14.07 20.76 -0.13
CA THR A 199 -14.89 21.23 -1.25
C THR A 199 -14.10 21.27 -2.57
N GLU A 200 -12.84 21.71 -2.54
CA GLU A 200 -11.96 21.69 -3.72
C GLU A 200 -11.67 20.27 -4.21
N LEU A 201 -11.67 19.28 -3.31
CA LEU A 201 -11.46 17.87 -3.58
C LEU A 201 -12.77 17.09 -3.83
N GLU A 202 -13.88 17.80 -4.14
CA GLU A 202 -15.19 17.22 -4.44
C GLU A 202 -15.72 16.25 -3.36
N GLY A 203 -15.50 16.62 -2.09
CA GLY A 203 -16.01 15.85 -0.94
C GLY A 203 -15.10 14.74 -0.44
N GLU A 204 -13.85 14.66 -0.90
CA GLU A 204 -12.85 13.74 -0.35
C GLU A 204 -12.63 14.02 1.14
N LYS A 205 -12.82 12.99 2.00
CA LYS A 205 -12.65 13.14 3.45
C LYS A 205 -11.18 13.32 3.82
N ILE A 206 -10.89 14.29 4.67
CA ILE A 206 -9.52 14.55 5.15
C ILE A 206 -9.51 14.38 6.66
N ASP A 207 -8.66 13.46 7.15
CA ASP A 207 -8.38 13.29 8.57
C ASP A 207 -7.01 13.91 8.86
N VAL A 208 -7.01 14.94 9.68
CA VAL A 208 -5.79 15.57 10.21
C VAL A 208 -5.53 15.00 11.58
N LEU A 209 -4.31 14.55 11.83
CA LEU A 209 -3.90 13.94 13.08
C LEU A 209 -2.50 14.38 13.47
N GLU A 210 -2.24 14.41 14.76
CA GLU A 210 -0.94 14.77 15.28
C GLU A 210 0.05 13.61 15.17
N TYR A 211 1.25 13.92 14.69
CA TYR A 211 2.37 12.99 14.69
C TYR A 211 2.91 12.81 16.10
N SER A 212 3.25 11.60 16.49
CA SER A 212 3.96 11.29 17.73
C SER A 212 5.19 10.46 17.43
N SER A 213 6.26 10.68 18.19
CA SER A 213 7.47 9.86 18.16
C SER A 213 7.25 8.47 18.78
N ASP A 214 6.24 8.34 19.67
CA ASP A 214 5.81 7.06 20.23
C ASP A 214 4.95 6.32 19.17
N PRO A 215 5.40 5.15 18.69
CA PRO A 215 4.65 4.39 17.70
C PRO A 215 3.24 4.01 18.15
N ALA A 216 3.04 3.69 19.44
CA ALA A 216 1.73 3.30 19.94
C ALA A 216 0.73 4.46 19.88
N VAL A 217 1.15 5.64 20.31
CA VAL A 217 0.34 6.86 20.22
C VAL A 217 0.07 7.24 18.77
N PHE A 218 1.09 7.16 17.91
CA PHE A 218 0.94 7.52 16.49
C PHE A 218 0.00 6.56 15.76
N ILE A 219 0.04 5.25 16.05
CA ILE A 219 -0.88 4.25 15.50
C ILE A 219 -2.30 4.53 15.96
N ALA A 220 -2.50 4.85 17.24
CA ALA A 220 -3.83 5.20 17.77
C ALA A 220 -4.39 6.43 17.03
N ASN A 221 -3.59 7.50 16.90
CA ASN A 221 -3.98 8.70 16.15
C ASN A 221 -4.27 8.38 14.67
N ALA A 222 -3.48 7.52 14.04
CA ALA A 222 -3.62 7.14 12.63
C ALA A 222 -4.94 6.40 12.34
N LEU A 223 -5.53 5.71 13.32
CA LEU A 223 -6.81 5.02 13.18
C LEU A 223 -8.01 5.95 13.32
N SER A 224 -7.80 7.24 13.68
CA SER A 224 -8.87 8.24 13.70
C SER A 224 -9.77 8.13 12.44
N PRO A 225 -11.12 8.29 12.56
CA PRO A 225 -11.88 8.76 13.70
C PRO A 225 -12.30 7.67 14.71
N ALA A 226 -11.76 6.45 14.60
CA ALA A 226 -12.02 5.41 15.58
C ALA A 226 -11.28 5.69 16.88
N GLU A 227 -11.94 5.43 18.00
CA GLU A 227 -11.32 5.51 19.32
C GLU A 227 -10.64 4.18 19.63
N VAL A 228 -9.32 4.24 19.82
CA VAL A 228 -8.48 3.09 20.14
C VAL A 228 -8.30 3.03 21.65
N LEU A 229 -8.61 1.87 22.26
CA LEU A 229 -8.46 1.65 23.69
C LEU A 229 -7.01 1.39 24.07
N ASN A 230 -6.33 0.57 23.28
CA ASN A 230 -4.94 0.23 23.51
C ASN A 230 -4.25 -0.17 22.20
N VAL A 231 -2.92 0.04 22.16
CA VAL A 231 -2.07 -0.44 21.06
C VAL A 231 -0.95 -1.28 21.62
N VAL A 232 -0.87 -2.52 21.19
CA VAL A 232 0.17 -3.48 21.59
C VAL A 232 1.15 -3.66 20.45
N ILE A 233 2.42 -3.40 20.70
CA ILE A 233 3.48 -3.64 19.73
C ILE A 233 3.85 -5.12 19.81
N LEU A 234 3.56 -5.87 18.73
CA LEU A 234 3.84 -7.30 18.64
C LEU A 234 5.30 -7.56 18.26
N ASP A 235 5.81 -6.84 17.27
CA ASP A 235 7.17 -6.99 16.78
C ASP A 235 7.67 -5.62 16.26
N ALA A 236 8.63 -5.04 16.96
CA ALA A 236 9.18 -3.73 16.59
C ALA A 236 10.07 -3.80 15.36
N GLU A 237 10.78 -4.91 15.12
CA GLU A 237 11.66 -5.07 13.96
C GLU A 237 10.86 -5.23 12.67
N LYS A 238 9.78 -6.04 12.71
CA LYS A 238 8.85 -6.23 11.59
C LYS A 238 7.78 -5.15 11.51
N ARG A 239 7.76 -4.21 12.45
CA ARG A 239 6.76 -3.14 12.57
C ARG A 239 5.34 -3.68 12.56
N MET A 240 5.06 -4.63 13.45
CA MET A 240 3.74 -5.23 13.61
C MET A 240 3.12 -4.74 14.92
N ALA A 241 1.88 -4.28 14.85
CA ALA A 241 1.12 -3.80 15.99
C ALA A 241 -0.32 -4.29 15.95
N LEU A 242 -0.91 -4.45 17.12
CA LEU A 242 -2.30 -4.78 17.32
C LEU A 242 -2.99 -3.59 17.98
N ALA A 243 -4.03 -3.06 17.35
CA ALA A 243 -4.88 -2.03 17.91
C ALA A 243 -6.15 -2.65 18.47
N VAL A 244 -6.40 -2.42 19.76
CA VAL A 244 -7.59 -2.90 20.46
C VAL A 244 -8.62 -1.79 20.50
N VAL A 245 -9.81 -2.08 20.01
CA VAL A 245 -10.92 -1.13 19.93
C VAL A 245 -12.19 -1.69 20.59
N ALA A 246 -13.09 -0.81 21.00
CA ALA A 246 -14.42 -1.23 21.42
C ALA A 246 -15.18 -1.87 20.24
N GLU A 247 -16.11 -2.78 20.52
CA GLU A 247 -16.91 -3.48 19.51
C GLU A 247 -17.65 -2.51 18.57
N SER A 248 -18.19 -1.42 19.12
CA SER A 248 -18.85 -0.35 18.36
C SER A 248 -17.89 0.42 17.42
N GLN A 249 -16.60 0.45 17.72
CA GLN A 249 -15.58 1.18 16.96
C GLN A 249 -14.90 0.33 15.89
N LEU A 250 -15.02 -1.01 15.94
CA LEU A 250 -14.34 -1.93 15.02
C LEU A 250 -14.64 -1.59 13.55
N SER A 251 -15.91 -1.39 13.22
CA SER A 251 -16.31 -1.07 11.84
C SER A 251 -15.74 0.27 11.36
N ILE A 252 -15.62 1.26 12.25
CA ILE A 252 -15.05 2.58 11.96
C ILE A 252 -13.54 2.46 11.80
N ALA A 253 -12.86 1.69 12.66
CA ALA A 253 -11.41 1.48 12.62
C ALA A 253 -10.98 0.79 11.34
N ILE A 254 -11.70 -0.24 10.90
CA ILE A 254 -11.46 -0.91 9.63
C ILE A 254 -11.84 0.00 8.46
N GLY A 255 -13.01 0.65 8.54
CA GLY A 255 -13.56 1.48 7.48
C GLY A 255 -14.08 0.67 6.28
N LYS A 256 -14.80 1.36 5.37
CA LYS A 256 -15.36 0.74 4.17
C LYS A 256 -14.25 0.06 3.34
N GLN A 257 -14.38 -1.24 3.08
CA GLN A 257 -13.39 -2.06 2.36
C GLN A 257 -11.96 -2.01 2.96
N GLY A 258 -11.84 -1.84 4.27
CA GLY A 258 -10.55 -1.74 4.94
C GLY A 258 -9.77 -0.45 4.65
N LEU A 259 -10.42 0.57 4.14
CA LEU A 259 -9.76 1.80 3.70
C LEU A 259 -9.08 2.53 4.86
N ASN A 260 -9.72 2.61 6.03
CA ASN A 260 -9.17 3.36 7.16
C ASN A 260 -7.89 2.71 7.70
N VAL A 261 -7.92 1.39 7.96
CA VAL A 261 -6.75 0.65 8.44
C VAL A 261 -5.64 0.62 7.40
N ARG A 262 -5.96 0.49 6.10
CA ARG A 262 -4.96 0.52 5.03
C ARG A 262 -4.24 1.86 4.92
N LEU A 263 -4.96 2.97 5.07
CA LEU A 263 -4.35 4.30 5.11
C LEU A 263 -3.53 4.50 6.38
N ALA A 264 -4.01 4.01 7.54
CA ALA A 264 -3.26 4.07 8.80
C ALA A 264 -1.94 3.28 8.70
N ASN A 265 -1.97 2.06 8.13
CA ASN A 265 -0.76 1.25 7.90
C ASN A 265 0.27 2.00 7.05
N ARG A 266 -0.17 2.62 5.96
CA ARG A 266 0.70 3.40 5.07
C ARG A 266 1.20 4.70 5.72
N LEU A 267 0.41 5.32 6.61
CA LEU A 267 0.78 6.54 7.29
C LEU A 267 1.83 6.29 8.37
N ALA A 268 1.58 5.30 9.22
CA ALA A 268 2.46 4.94 10.32
C ALA A 268 3.70 4.13 9.88
N ASP A 269 3.68 3.52 8.69
CA ASP A 269 4.65 2.53 8.21
C ASP A 269 4.70 1.26 9.10
N TRP A 270 3.52 0.88 9.64
CA TRP A 270 3.32 -0.30 10.48
C TRP A 270 2.26 -1.21 9.87
N SER A 271 2.38 -2.50 10.09
CA SER A 271 1.31 -3.47 9.85
C SER A 271 0.41 -3.53 11.07
N ILE A 272 -0.74 -2.88 11.00
CA ILE A 272 -1.68 -2.75 12.10
C ILE A 272 -2.81 -3.75 11.89
N ASP A 273 -3.00 -4.67 12.82
CA ASP A 273 -4.21 -5.50 12.93
C ASP A 273 -5.16 -4.86 13.94
N VAL A 274 -6.46 -4.95 13.69
CA VAL A 274 -7.48 -4.34 14.56
C VAL A 274 -8.37 -5.43 15.12
N LYS A 275 -8.46 -5.52 16.44
CA LYS A 275 -9.26 -6.50 17.16
C LYS A 275 -10.14 -5.82 18.18
N THR A 276 -11.24 -6.50 18.55
CA THR A 276 -12.04 -6.10 19.71
C THR A 276 -11.37 -6.57 21.00
N GLU A 277 -11.75 -5.95 22.11
CA GLU A 277 -11.29 -6.35 23.44
C GLU A 277 -11.57 -7.83 23.73
N LYS A 278 -12.74 -8.34 23.34
CA LYS A 278 -13.08 -9.76 23.48
C LYS A 278 -12.15 -10.67 22.68
N GLN A 279 -11.92 -10.33 21.42
CA GLN A 279 -10.99 -11.10 20.56
C GLN A 279 -9.56 -11.05 21.07
N PHE A 280 -9.15 -9.94 21.68
CA PHE A 280 -7.84 -9.82 22.29
C PHE A 280 -7.72 -10.73 23.53
N GLN A 281 -8.70 -10.72 24.42
CA GLN A 281 -8.75 -11.59 25.60
C GLN A 281 -8.77 -13.08 25.22
N GLU A 282 -9.52 -13.46 24.17
CA GLU A 282 -9.52 -14.83 23.64
C GLU A 282 -8.13 -15.25 23.12
N MET A 283 -7.40 -14.34 22.46
CA MET A 283 -6.04 -14.61 21.99
C MET A 283 -5.07 -14.83 23.18
N ASP A 284 -5.19 -14.05 24.24
CA ASP A 284 -4.37 -14.22 25.44
C ASP A 284 -4.67 -15.55 26.13
N ILE A 285 -5.95 -15.94 26.24
CA ILE A 285 -6.35 -17.23 26.79
C ILE A 285 -5.77 -18.40 25.97
N HIS A 286 -5.85 -18.31 24.64
CA HIS A 286 -5.27 -19.32 23.77
C HIS A 286 -3.73 -19.36 23.86
N ALA A 287 -3.07 -18.23 24.01
CA ALA A 287 -1.62 -18.18 24.22
C ALA A 287 -1.19 -18.77 25.58
N GLU A 288 -1.94 -18.47 26.63
CA GLU A 288 -1.73 -19.07 27.96
C GLU A 288 -2.06 -20.56 27.98
N THR A 289 -3.16 -20.98 27.34
CA THR A 289 -3.54 -22.39 27.22
C THR A 289 -2.50 -23.18 26.42
N ARG A 290 -1.96 -22.58 25.37
CA ARG A 290 -0.89 -23.18 24.57
C ARG A 290 0.42 -23.30 25.38
N LYS A 291 0.79 -22.26 26.13
CA LYS A 291 1.95 -22.34 27.03
C LYS A 291 1.76 -23.39 28.12
N ALA A 292 0.57 -23.43 28.74
CA ALA A 292 0.26 -24.45 29.74
C ALA A 292 0.25 -25.86 29.14
N ALA A 293 -0.21 -26.03 27.90
CA ALA A 293 -0.12 -27.30 27.19
C ALA A 293 1.34 -27.65 26.87
N GLU A 294 2.13 -26.70 26.37
CA GLU A 294 3.57 -26.88 26.11
C GLU A 294 4.35 -27.21 27.41
N GLU A 295 3.97 -26.61 28.56
CA GLU A 295 4.55 -26.94 29.87
C GLU A 295 4.12 -28.34 30.35
N LEU A 296 2.83 -28.72 30.14
CA LEU A 296 2.31 -30.05 30.48
C LEU A 296 2.93 -31.17 29.64
N PHE A 297 3.12 -30.90 28.33
CA PHE A 297 3.78 -31.88 27.43
C PHE A 297 5.28 -31.96 27.63
N ASN A 298 5.92 -30.89 28.09
CA ASN A 298 7.35 -30.92 28.42
C ASN A 298 7.65 -31.59 29.80
N ASP A 299 6.70 -31.62 30.73
CA ASP A 299 6.87 -32.31 32.02
C ASP A 299 6.73 -33.85 31.92
N ASP A 300 6.11 -34.35 30.85
CA ASP A 300 5.98 -35.80 30.54
C ASP A 300 7.08 -36.33 29.61
N ALA A 301 7.99 -35.49 29.13
CA ALA A 301 9.08 -35.92 28.27
C ALA A 301 10.06 -36.78 29.07
N VAL A 302 10.02 -38.08 28.88
CA VAL A 302 10.94 -39.03 29.52
C VAL A 302 12.35 -38.80 29.00
N LEU A 303 13.26 -38.39 29.88
CA LEU A 303 14.65 -38.18 29.49
C LEU A 303 15.37 -39.52 29.37
N LEU A 304 16.14 -39.71 28.32
CA LEU A 304 16.89 -40.94 28.03
C LEU A 304 17.83 -41.34 29.19
N LYS A 305 18.31 -40.39 30.00
CA LYS A 305 19.15 -40.62 31.21
C LYS A 305 18.40 -41.32 32.34
N ASP A 306 17.05 -41.18 32.37
CA ASP A 306 16.20 -41.73 33.43
C ASP A 306 15.66 -43.14 33.07
N VAL A 307 15.96 -43.61 31.86
CA VAL A 307 15.62 -44.99 31.40
C VAL A 307 16.70 -45.97 31.87
N GLU A 308 16.32 -46.89 32.76
CA GLU A 308 17.22 -47.91 33.26
C GLU A 308 17.57 -48.91 32.15
N GLY A 309 18.87 -49.18 31.98
CA GLY A 309 19.35 -50.24 31.04
C GLY A 309 20.07 -49.74 29.77
N ILE A 310 20.13 -48.40 29.56
CA ILE A 310 20.87 -47.85 28.41
C ILE A 310 22.37 -47.82 28.69
N ASP A 311 23.19 -48.33 27.76
CA ASP A 311 24.66 -48.28 27.84
C ASP A 311 25.17 -46.83 27.93
N PRO A 312 26.01 -46.46 28.93
CA PRO A 312 26.55 -45.11 29.05
C PRO A 312 27.26 -44.57 27.81
N GLY A 313 27.82 -45.46 26.99
CA GLY A 313 28.44 -45.06 25.73
C GLY A 313 27.42 -44.70 24.63
N VAL A 314 26.22 -45.29 24.68
CA VAL A 314 25.11 -44.97 23.78
C VAL A 314 24.47 -43.64 24.22
N LEU A 315 24.29 -43.43 25.53
CA LEU A 315 23.82 -42.17 26.09
C LEU A 315 24.71 -40.99 25.68
N ALA A 316 26.04 -41.16 25.77
CA ALA A 316 26.98 -40.11 25.37
C ALA A 316 26.89 -39.79 23.89
N ALA A 317 26.75 -40.81 23.02
CA ALA A 317 26.62 -40.64 21.58
C ALA A 317 25.30 -39.93 21.21
N LEU A 318 24.18 -40.22 21.88
CA LEU A 318 22.89 -39.56 21.70
C LEU A 318 22.93 -38.10 22.16
N HIS A 319 23.52 -37.82 23.28
CA HIS A 319 23.70 -36.47 23.83
C HIS A 319 24.59 -35.58 22.93
N GLU A 320 25.67 -36.14 22.36
CA GLU A 320 26.51 -35.42 21.36
C GLU A 320 25.74 -35.02 20.10
N ASN A 321 24.68 -35.75 19.77
CA ASN A 321 23.81 -35.47 18.64
C ASN A 321 22.50 -34.72 19.02
N HIS A 322 22.44 -34.16 20.23
CA HIS A 322 21.30 -33.39 20.75
C HIS A 322 19.99 -34.19 20.91
N ILE A 323 20.08 -35.49 21.13
CA ILE A 323 18.94 -36.37 21.40
C ILE A 323 18.90 -36.64 22.90
N GLU A 324 17.94 -36.01 23.60
CA GLU A 324 17.88 -36.06 25.08
C GLU A 324 16.61 -36.76 25.58
N THR A 325 15.54 -36.89 24.76
CA THR A 325 14.28 -37.48 25.15
C THR A 325 13.94 -38.74 24.33
N VAL A 326 13.08 -39.61 24.91
CA VAL A 326 12.61 -40.82 24.24
C VAL A 326 11.81 -40.50 22.98
N GLU A 327 11.01 -39.42 23.01
CA GLU A 327 10.24 -39.00 21.84
C GLU A 327 11.14 -38.59 20.67
N GLN A 328 12.20 -37.80 20.95
CA GLN A 328 13.17 -37.42 19.92
C GLN A 328 13.88 -38.64 19.30
N LEU A 329 14.06 -39.69 20.08
CA LEU A 329 14.68 -40.92 19.60
C LEU A 329 13.71 -41.75 18.70
N LEU A 330 12.42 -41.74 19.04
CA LEU A 330 11.38 -42.43 18.26
C LEU A 330 11.12 -41.76 16.91
N ASP A 331 11.31 -40.42 16.82
CA ASP A 331 11.14 -39.66 15.57
C ASP A 331 12.28 -39.86 14.56
N ILE A 332 13.40 -40.50 14.98
CA ILE A 332 14.57 -40.70 14.12
C ILE A 332 14.40 -42.01 13.34
N PRO A 333 14.50 -42.02 12.01
CA PRO A 333 14.49 -43.22 11.20
C PRO A 333 15.59 -44.21 11.60
N HIS A 334 15.29 -45.49 11.63
CA HIS A 334 16.24 -46.55 12.01
C HIS A 334 17.57 -46.53 11.26
N GLU A 335 17.56 -46.08 10.01
CA GLU A 335 18.77 -45.95 9.17
C GLU A 335 19.69 -44.83 9.66
N GLU A 336 19.12 -43.72 10.12
CA GLU A 336 19.86 -42.55 10.64
C GLU A 336 20.42 -42.83 12.04
N LEU A 337 19.69 -43.59 12.87
CA LEU A 337 20.15 -43.96 14.21
C LEU A 337 21.43 -44.84 14.14
N ARG A 338 21.50 -45.73 13.15
CA ARG A 338 22.67 -46.58 12.88
C ARG A 338 23.85 -45.83 12.30
N ALA A 339 23.61 -44.68 11.69
CA ALA A 339 24.67 -43.88 11.07
C ALA A 339 25.35 -42.92 12.06
N LEU A 340 24.85 -42.79 13.32
CA LEU A 340 25.39 -41.88 14.29
C LEU A 340 26.83 -42.27 14.73
N PRO A 341 27.70 -41.27 14.88
CA PRO A 341 29.08 -41.51 15.36
C PRO A 341 29.08 -42.13 16.74
N GLY A 342 29.68 -43.33 16.92
CA GLY A 342 29.73 -44.02 18.20
C GLY A 342 28.61 -45.06 18.44
N MET A 343 27.67 -45.20 17.52
CA MET A 343 26.60 -46.19 17.52
C MET A 343 27.02 -47.40 16.64
N SER A 344 26.95 -48.61 17.16
CA SER A 344 27.11 -49.84 16.39
C SER A 344 25.75 -50.45 16.12
N GLU A 345 25.61 -51.24 15.05
CA GLU A 345 24.37 -51.92 14.66
C GLU A 345 23.77 -52.76 15.82
N GLU A 346 24.62 -53.42 16.60
CA GLU A 346 24.23 -54.22 17.78
C GLU A 346 23.69 -53.32 18.92
N LYS A 347 24.27 -52.14 19.11
CA LYS A 347 23.87 -51.18 20.16
C LYS A 347 22.58 -50.45 19.81
N ALA A 348 22.36 -50.09 18.52
CA ALA A 348 21.12 -49.49 18.04
C ALA A 348 19.97 -50.50 18.20
N ALA A 349 20.14 -51.74 17.79
CA ALA A 349 19.11 -52.79 17.93
C ALA A 349 18.80 -53.12 19.42
N ALA A 350 19.79 -53.06 20.32
CA ALA A 350 19.57 -53.24 21.74
C ALA A 350 18.81 -52.08 22.38
N LEU A 351 19.08 -50.85 21.94
CA LEU A 351 18.36 -49.65 22.39
C LEU A 351 16.90 -49.65 21.96
N GLU A 352 16.63 -49.98 20.70
CA GLU A 352 15.30 -50.13 20.15
C GLU A 352 14.48 -51.22 20.87
N ALA A 353 15.11 -52.39 21.15
CA ALA A 353 14.46 -53.46 21.90
C ALA A 353 14.09 -53.04 23.32
N LEU A 354 14.97 -52.32 23.98
CA LEU A 354 14.79 -51.85 25.34
C LEU A 354 13.67 -50.79 25.45
N ILE A 355 13.58 -49.90 24.47
CA ILE A 355 12.53 -48.90 24.42
C ILE A 355 11.19 -49.56 24.12
N ASN A 356 11.11 -50.48 23.17
CA ASN A 356 9.90 -51.22 22.85
C ASN A 356 9.42 -52.13 24.03
N GLU A 357 10.32 -52.57 24.87
CA GLU A 357 9.99 -53.37 26.07
C GLU A 357 9.50 -52.46 27.23
N THR A 358 10.03 -51.24 27.31
CA THR A 358 9.75 -50.32 28.42
C THR A 358 8.54 -49.44 28.16
N PHE A 359 8.27 -49.13 26.91
CA PHE A 359 7.16 -48.28 26.48
C PHE A 359 6.25 -49.03 25.50
N GLU A 360 4.94 -49.15 25.82
CA GLU A 360 3.93 -49.62 24.88
C GLU A 360 3.73 -48.59 23.79
N ILE A 361 4.37 -48.80 22.61
CA ILE A 361 4.22 -47.93 21.44
C ILE A 361 2.85 -48.22 20.81
N ILE A 362 1.93 -47.28 20.93
CA ILE A 362 0.65 -47.30 20.20
C ILE A 362 0.93 -46.78 18.80
N ASP A 363 1.02 -47.70 17.84
CA ASP A 363 1.18 -47.42 16.42
C ASP A 363 -0.11 -46.76 15.87
N GLU A 364 -0.13 -45.47 15.67
CA GLU A 364 -1.27 -44.71 15.10
C GLU A 364 -1.61 -45.11 13.65
N ASN A 365 -0.84 -45.99 13.00
CA ASN A 365 -1.03 -46.41 11.60
C ASN A 365 -1.72 -47.76 11.44
N GLN A 366 -2.31 -48.35 12.49
CA GLN A 366 -3.18 -49.53 12.31
C GLN A 366 -4.65 -49.10 12.29
N GLU A 367 -5.27 -49.17 11.10
CA GLU A 367 -6.74 -49.12 10.95
C GLU A 367 -7.38 -50.16 11.89
N PRO A 368 -8.34 -49.79 12.78
CA PRO A 368 -9.00 -50.75 13.61
C PRO A 368 -9.87 -51.67 12.78
N ALA A 369 -9.55 -52.98 12.86
CA ALA A 369 -10.39 -54.03 12.34
C ALA A 369 -11.81 -53.94 12.92
N GLN A 370 -12.79 -53.99 12.05
CA GLN A 370 -14.21 -54.00 12.35
C GLN A 370 -14.57 -55.14 13.31
N GLU A 371 -15.06 -54.82 14.51
CA GLU A 371 -15.85 -55.72 15.35
C GLU A 371 -17.32 -55.37 15.22
N PRO A 372 -18.24 -56.42 15.36
CA PRO A 372 -19.61 -56.29 14.91
C PRO A 372 -20.48 -55.55 15.94
N GLN A 373 -21.41 -54.77 15.41
CA GLN A 373 -22.42 -54.05 16.16
C GLN A 373 -23.34 -55.00 16.99
N PRO A 374 -23.75 -54.60 18.19
CA PRO A 374 -25.06 -54.95 18.71
C PRO A 374 -26.00 -53.73 18.77
N GLU A 375 -27.23 -54.05 18.48
CA GLU A 375 -28.41 -53.23 18.37
C GLU A 375 -28.73 -52.36 19.60
N ASN A 376 -29.14 -51.15 19.30
CA ASN A 376 -30.24 -50.39 19.87
C ASN A 376 -30.47 -50.40 21.38
N GLN A 377 -30.19 -49.25 22.03
CA GLN A 377 -31.08 -48.71 23.07
C GLN A 377 -30.93 -47.19 23.22
N THR A 378 -32.12 -46.60 23.18
CA THR A 378 -32.53 -45.21 23.26
C THR A 378 -32.09 -44.43 24.52
N MET A 379 -31.77 -43.13 24.29
CA MET A 379 -32.07 -41.90 25.06
C MET A 379 -31.20 -41.53 26.29
N PRO A 380 -31.12 -40.24 26.69
CA PRO A 380 -31.48 -38.99 25.99
C PRO A 380 -30.42 -37.85 26.02
N ALA A 381 -30.74 -36.86 25.24
CA ALA A 381 -30.19 -35.57 24.95
C ALA A 381 -29.73 -34.65 26.10
N SER A 382 -28.73 -33.79 25.81
CA SER A 382 -28.86 -32.36 26.11
C SER A 382 -27.91 -31.55 25.18
N SER A 383 -28.50 -30.72 24.45
CA SER A 383 -28.46 -29.26 24.22
C SER A 383 -27.43 -28.75 23.27
N GLU A 384 -28.00 -28.08 22.31
CA GLU A 384 -27.89 -26.75 21.77
C GLU A 384 -27.01 -26.65 20.52
N ASP A 385 -27.63 -26.97 19.38
CA ASP A 385 -27.72 -26.16 18.16
C ASP A 385 -28.80 -26.85 17.30
N ALA A 386 -30.06 -26.42 17.48
CA ALA A 386 -31.18 -26.89 16.69
C ALA A 386 -31.14 -26.21 15.32
N GLU A 387 -30.60 -26.89 14.32
CA GLU A 387 -30.95 -26.57 12.93
C GLU A 387 -32.44 -26.79 12.78
N GLU A 388 -33.21 -25.75 12.52
CA GLU A 388 -34.64 -25.83 12.26
C GLU A 388 -34.87 -26.67 11.01
N VAL A 389 -35.46 -27.84 11.20
CA VAL A 389 -35.80 -28.78 10.13
C VAL A 389 -37.27 -28.57 9.74
N TYR A 390 -37.49 -28.23 8.50
CA TYR A 390 -38.79 -28.00 7.89
C TYR A 390 -39.24 -29.27 7.13
N GLU A 391 -40.55 -29.41 6.88
CA GLU A 391 -41.08 -30.51 6.08
C GLU A 391 -41.40 -30.04 4.64
N CYS A 392 -40.99 -30.80 3.66
CA CYS A 392 -41.31 -30.51 2.26
C CYS A 392 -42.83 -30.53 2.03
N PRO A 393 -43.43 -29.48 1.47
CA PRO A 393 -44.90 -29.40 1.30
C PRO A 393 -45.48 -30.45 0.34
N GLU A 394 -44.69 -31.03 -0.53
CA GLU A 394 -45.12 -32.02 -1.52
C GLU A 394 -44.99 -33.48 -1.03
N CYS A 395 -43.93 -33.80 -0.27
CA CYS A 395 -43.62 -35.19 0.08
C CYS A 395 -43.37 -35.44 1.57
N GLY A 396 -43.38 -34.41 2.44
CA GLY A 396 -43.18 -34.55 3.89
C GLY A 396 -41.75 -34.93 4.30
N ALA A 397 -40.79 -34.91 3.37
CA ALA A 397 -39.40 -35.21 3.71
C ALA A 397 -38.75 -34.02 4.46
N PRO A 398 -37.86 -34.27 5.43
CA PRO A 398 -37.20 -33.21 6.17
C PRO A 398 -36.25 -32.41 5.25
N ILE A 399 -36.36 -31.10 5.32
CA ILE A 399 -35.57 -30.13 4.55
C ILE A 399 -35.04 -29.07 5.49
N THR A 400 -33.87 -28.47 5.12
CA THR A 400 -33.28 -27.33 5.83
C THR A 400 -33.45 -26.05 5.02
N ILE A 401 -33.35 -24.93 5.68
CA ILE A 401 -33.55 -23.58 5.08
C ILE A 401 -32.60 -23.27 3.92
N ASP A 402 -31.46 -23.95 3.86
CA ASP A 402 -30.44 -23.77 2.80
C ASP A 402 -30.74 -24.55 1.52
N MET A 403 -31.78 -25.42 1.53
CA MET A 403 -32.11 -26.25 0.38
C MET A 403 -33.02 -25.53 -0.60
N THR A 404 -32.57 -25.39 -1.84
CA THR A 404 -33.34 -24.81 -2.95
C THR A 404 -34.16 -25.82 -3.71
N VAL A 405 -33.92 -27.12 -3.51
CA VAL A 405 -34.64 -28.23 -4.14
C VAL A 405 -34.78 -29.39 -3.15
N CYS A 406 -35.95 -29.97 -3.01
CA CYS A 406 -36.16 -31.14 -2.14
C CYS A 406 -35.41 -32.37 -2.69
N PRO A 407 -34.54 -33.01 -1.88
CA PRO A 407 -33.77 -34.18 -2.32
C PRO A 407 -34.58 -35.42 -2.60
N ASN A 408 -35.83 -35.51 -2.06
CA ASN A 408 -36.70 -36.68 -2.19
C ASN A 408 -37.62 -36.59 -3.41
N CYS A 409 -38.25 -35.43 -3.66
CA CYS A 409 -39.25 -35.29 -4.74
C CYS A 409 -38.81 -34.33 -5.88
N GLY A 410 -37.70 -33.59 -5.73
CA GLY A 410 -37.17 -32.70 -6.75
C GLY A 410 -37.93 -31.38 -6.91
N VAL A 411 -38.89 -31.05 -6.01
CA VAL A 411 -39.63 -29.79 -6.07
C VAL A 411 -38.72 -28.64 -5.63
N GLY A 412 -38.81 -27.48 -6.31
CA GLY A 412 -38.14 -26.26 -5.92
C GLY A 412 -38.72 -25.68 -4.65
N LEU A 413 -37.84 -25.29 -3.72
CA LEU A 413 -38.20 -24.72 -2.42
C LEU A 413 -37.88 -23.25 -2.39
N SER A 414 -38.79 -22.44 -1.84
CA SER A 414 -38.56 -21.02 -1.55
C SER A 414 -39.07 -20.73 -0.14
N PHE A 415 -38.22 -20.14 0.69
CA PHE A 415 -38.56 -19.73 2.04
C PHE A 415 -38.82 -18.22 2.04
N GLU A 416 -39.99 -17.79 2.52
CA GLU A 416 -40.30 -16.37 2.72
C GLU A 416 -39.98 -16.03 4.18
N TYR A 417 -39.21 -14.98 4.38
CA TYR A 417 -38.94 -14.43 5.71
C TYR A 417 -40.04 -13.42 6.01
N GLU A 418 -40.78 -13.62 7.11
CA GLU A 418 -41.59 -12.55 7.69
C GLU A 418 -40.66 -11.69 8.54
N ASP A 419 -40.41 -10.45 8.09
CA ASP A 419 -39.75 -9.44 8.91
C ASP A 419 -40.70 -9.04 10.02
N GLU A 420 -40.44 -9.48 11.25
CA GLU A 420 -41.12 -8.93 12.42
C GLU A 420 -40.66 -7.49 12.64
N GLU A 421 -41.62 -6.53 12.67
CA GLU A 421 -41.46 -5.11 12.97
C GLU A 421 -40.90 -4.85 14.39
#